data_69785914297b116c7e29d582c52da5f9
#
_entry.id   69785914297b116c7e29d582c52da5f9
#
_cell.length_a   1.000
_cell.length_b   1.000
_cell.length_c   1.000
_cell.angle_alpha   90.00
_cell.angle_beta   90.00
_cell.angle_gamma   90.00
#
_symmetry.space_group_name_H-M   'P 1'
#
loop_
_entity.id
_entity.type
_entity.pdbx_description
1 polymer ?
#
loop_
_entity_poly.entity_id
_entity_poly.type
_entity_poly.pdbx_seq_one_letter_code
_entity_poly.pdbx_strand_id
1 'polypeptide(L)'
;MILTAGEGTRLAPLTDDWPKTLFPVGDRPVIAYLFDLLKQYGIKEIVLNLHHLGDLIRENLGDGSRYSVRISYSPEEELLGTGGGVRQASRFWGEEDILVINGDNLLELNIERLILYHQASSAAVTMALKPMGAHSDYTPIYLDQDSNVVAIEGKKRSTPGYAFIGAQVITPAFLKQLPRAGPACLIKDGYRKLLRSRKDPGQIKGFITTGYWREISTFQRYRDANRDFLGGRSPFYFYRWREEFTRRGLHVGKDCRIGPRTNFRAPVYLGDGCEVGAGTTLGSMLLVGARSSIGEACGLQDVIIWPDSKIRKGSHLKEVIVTPFGKIKTG
;
A
#
# COMPACT_ATOMS: atom_id res chain seq x y z
N MET A 1 -11.73 -6.92 4.55
CA MET A 1 -11.99 -5.56 4.00
C MET A 1 -10.68 -4.85 3.75
N ILE A 2 -10.57 -4.08 2.65
CA ILE A 2 -9.45 -3.18 2.39
C ILE A 2 -9.98 -1.75 2.37
N LEU A 3 -9.34 -0.85 3.13
CA LEU A 3 -9.72 0.56 3.22
C LEU A 3 -9.14 1.34 2.04
N THR A 4 -10.01 1.90 1.18
CA THR A 4 -9.62 2.57 -0.07
C THR A 4 -10.23 3.97 -0.26
N ALA A 5 -11.10 4.42 0.64
CA ALA A 5 -11.84 5.69 0.52
C ALA A 5 -11.01 6.96 0.79
N GLY A 6 -9.76 6.82 1.26
CA GLY A 6 -8.95 7.96 1.68
C GLY A 6 -8.48 8.86 0.53
N GLU A 7 -8.55 10.19 0.72
CA GLU A 7 -8.16 11.21 -0.28
C GLU A 7 -6.67 11.22 -0.62
N GLY A 8 -5.79 10.80 0.30
CA GLY A 8 -4.34 10.78 0.04
C GLY A 8 -3.69 12.14 -0.11
N THR A 9 -4.19 13.17 0.54
CA THR A 9 -3.82 14.60 0.40
C THR A 9 -2.32 14.90 0.44
N ARG A 10 -1.52 14.09 1.16
CA ARG A 10 -0.05 14.20 1.21
C ARG A 10 0.65 13.82 -0.11
N LEU A 11 -0.08 13.26 -1.05
CA LEU A 11 0.39 12.87 -2.38
C LEU A 11 -0.19 13.74 -3.49
N ALA A 12 -0.94 14.81 -3.14
CA ALA A 12 -1.38 15.79 -4.13
C ALA A 12 -0.16 16.44 -4.84
N PRO A 13 -0.25 16.71 -6.14
CA PRO A 13 -1.44 16.61 -6.98
C PRO A 13 -1.69 15.24 -7.62
N LEU A 14 -0.87 14.20 -7.37
CA LEU A 14 -1.09 12.87 -7.99
C LEU A 14 -2.44 12.26 -7.60
N THR A 15 -2.89 12.52 -6.38
CA THR A 15 -4.17 12.00 -5.87
C THR A 15 -5.38 12.81 -6.33
N ASP A 16 -5.19 13.93 -7.01
CA ASP A 16 -6.28 14.69 -7.62
C ASP A 16 -6.84 13.94 -8.86
N ASP A 17 -5.97 13.25 -9.59
CA ASP A 17 -6.28 12.56 -10.84
C ASP A 17 -6.36 11.03 -10.69
N TRP A 18 -5.70 10.43 -9.66
CA TRP A 18 -5.58 8.98 -9.54
C TRP A 18 -5.63 8.51 -8.08
N PRO A 19 -6.47 7.52 -7.73
CA PRO A 19 -6.59 7.07 -6.35
C PRO A 19 -5.32 6.35 -5.88
N LYS A 20 -4.86 6.67 -4.67
CA LYS A 20 -3.61 6.18 -4.09
C LYS A 20 -3.46 4.64 -4.14
N THR A 21 -4.53 3.92 -3.93
CA THR A 21 -4.56 2.45 -3.96
C THR A 21 -4.24 1.85 -5.33
N LEU A 22 -4.39 2.66 -6.39
CA LEU A 22 -4.04 2.29 -7.77
C LEU A 22 -2.66 2.80 -8.20
N PHE A 23 -1.90 3.48 -7.33
CA PHE A 23 -0.54 3.92 -7.69
C PHE A 23 0.32 2.71 -8.08
N PRO A 24 1.03 2.76 -9.20
CA PRO A 24 1.87 1.63 -9.63
C PRO A 24 3.11 1.52 -8.77
N VAL A 25 3.36 0.33 -8.24
CA VAL A 25 4.65 -0.06 -7.70
C VAL A 25 5.17 -1.20 -8.57
N GLY A 26 6.29 -0.94 -9.24
CA GLY A 26 6.66 -1.81 -10.35
C GLY A 26 5.65 -1.71 -11.49
N ASP A 27 5.08 -2.83 -11.90
CA ASP A 27 4.14 -2.97 -13.02
C ASP A 27 2.67 -3.05 -12.59
N ARG A 28 2.37 -2.95 -11.31
CA ARG A 28 1.06 -3.28 -10.75
C ARG A 28 0.57 -2.21 -9.76
N PRO A 29 -0.75 -1.98 -9.67
CA PRO A 29 -1.31 -1.13 -8.61
C PRO A 29 -1.02 -1.74 -7.23
N VAL A 30 -0.77 -0.88 -6.25
CA VAL A 30 -0.43 -1.28 -4.87
C VAL A 30 -1.43 -2.26 -4.28
N ILE A 31 -2.73 -2.06 -4.52
CA ILE A 31 -3.79 -2.93 -4.00
C ILE A 31 -3.70 -4.37 -4.54
N ALA A 32 -3.15 -4.58 -5.73
CA ALA A 32 -3.03 -5.92 -6.31
C ALA A 32 -2.07 -6.82 -5.52
N TYR A 33 -1.09 -6.25 -4.83
CA TYR A 33 -0.21 -6.99 -3.93
C TYR A 33 -0.95 -7.48 -2.68
N LEU A 34 -1.93 -6.70 -2.18
CA LEU A 34 -2.79 -7.14 -1.09
C LEU A 34 -3.73 -8.28 -1.52
N PHE A 35 -4.23 -8.24 -2.76
CA PHE A 35 -5.03 -9.35 -3.29
C PHE A 35 -4.20 -10.64 -3.35
N ASP A 36 -2.94 -10.57 -3.80
CA ASP A 36 -2.07 -11.74 -3.84
C ASP A 36 -1.75 -12.25 -2.43
N LEU A 37 -1.48 -11.37 -1.49
CA LEU A 37 -1.29 -11.73 -0.08
C LEU A 37 -2.52 -12.48 0.45
N LEU A 38 -3.71 -11.94 0.29
CA LEU A 38 -4.95 -12.54 0.80
C LEU A 38 -5.24 -13.90 0.15
N LYS A 39 -5.03 -14.03 -1.16
CA LYS A 39 -5.21 -15.30 -1.90
C LYS A 39 -4.31 -16.42 -1.38
N GLN A 40 -3.09 -16.13 -0.94
CA GLN A 40 -2.18 -17.15 -0.36
C GLN A 40 -2.80 -17.85 0.84
N TYR A 41 -3.73 -17.17 1.54
CA TYR A 41 -4.46 -17.70 2.70
C TYR A 41 -5.91 -18.07 2.38
N GLY A 42 -6.25 -18.23 1.09
CA GLY A 42 -7.59 -18.61 0.64
C GLY A 42 -8.65 -17.52 0.75
N ILE A 43 -8.29 -16.30 1.14
CA ILE A 43 -9.23 -15.17 1.27
C ILE A 43 -9.44 -14.55 -0.12
N LYS A 44 -10.62 -14.78 -0.69
CA LYS A 44 -11.00 -14.32 -2.03
C LYS A 44 -12.16 -13.32 -2.03
N GLU A 45 -12.95 -13.26 -0.96
CA GLU A 45 -14.04 -12.30 -0.80
C GLU A 45 -13.47 -11.01 -0.21
N ILE A 46 -13.54 -9.92 -0.94
CA ILE A 46 -12.92 -8.64 -0.55
C ILE A 46 -13.96 -7.54 -0.65
N VAL A 47 -14.05 -6.72 0.41
CA VAL A 47 -14.87 -5.51 0.42
C VAL A 47 -13.96 -4.30 0.37
N LEU A 48 -14.23 -3.38 -0.55
CA LEU A 48 -13.56 -2.08 -0.68
C LEU A 48 -14.54 -0.96 -0.36
N ASN A 49 -14.19 -0.04 0.54
CA ASN A 49 -14.96 1.18 0.71
C ASN A 49 -14.49 2.23 -0.31
N LEU A 50 -15.43 2.97 -0.88
CA LEU A 50 -15.17 3.95 -1.93
C LEU A 50 -15.68 5.32 -1.53
N HIS A 51 -14.88 6.36 -1.75
CA HIS A 51 -15.27 7.76 -1.67
C HIS A 51 -14.51 8.57 -2.72
N HIS A 52 -13.30 9.01 -2.41
CA HIS A 52 -12.46 9.77 -3.34
C HIS A 52 -12.07 8.94 -4.57
N LEU A 53 -12.42 9.42 -5.76
CA LEU A 53 -12.18 8.75 -7.05
C LEU A 53 -12.68 7.29 -7.07
N GLY A 54 -13.79 7.01 -6.38
CA GLY A 54 -14.32 5.66 -6.22
C GLY A 54 -14.69 4.99 -7.55
N ASP A 55 -15.17 5.74 -8.52
CA ASP A 55 -15.49 5.23 -9.86
C ASP A 55 -14.24 4.74 -10.59
N LEU A 56 -13.13 5.48 -10.51
CA LEU A 56 -11.84 5.02 -11.07
C LEU A 56 -11.36 3.72 -10.41
N ILE A 57 -11.55 3.56 -9.10
CA ILE A 57 -11.22 2.29 -8.42
C ILE A 57 -12.09 1.17 -9.00
N ARG A 58 -13.39 1.39 -9.14
CA ARG A 58 -14.33 0.40 -9.67
C ARG A 58 -14.03 0.04 -11.12
N GLU A 59 -13.78 1.02 -11.98
CA GLU A 59 -13.45 0.81 -13.39
C GLU A 59 -12.13 0.02 -13.54
N ASN A 60 -11.13 0.34 -12.74
CA ASN A 60 -9.83 -0.31 -12.82
C ASN A 60 -9.79 -1.71 -12.20
N LEU A 61 -10.59 -2.00 -11.18
CA LEU A 61 -10.56 -3.29 -10.50
C LEU A 61 -11.68 -4.23 -10.95
N GLY A 62 -12.79 -3.70 -11.48
CA GLY A 62 -13.96 -4.47 -11.91
C GLY A 62 -14.56 -5.28 -10.76
N ASP A 63 -14.96 -6.49 -11.03
CA ASP A 63 -15.43 -7.46 -10.05
C ASP A 63 -14.31 -8.23 -9.35
N GLY A 64 -13.04 -7.96 -9.69
CA GLY A 64 -11.85 -8.62 -9.15
C GLY A 64 -11.44 -9.89 -9.88
N SER A 65 -12.20 -10.37 -10.86
CA SER A 65 -11.96 -11.66 -11.55
C SER A 65 -10.55 -11.73 -12.16
N ARG A 66 -10.05 -10.65 -12.76
CA ARG A 66 -8.69 -10.59 -13.32
C ARG A 66 -7.58 -10.77 -12.27
N TYR A 67 -7.88 -10.57 -10.99
CA TYR A 67 -6.98 -10.82 -9.86
C TYR A 67 -7.29 -12.13 -9.14
N SER A 68 -8.28 -12.92 -9.64
CA SER A 68 -8.75 -14.16 -9.03
C SER A 68 -9.30 -13.95 -7.61
N VAL A 69 -9.96 -12.83 -7.38
CA VAL A 69 -10.71 -12.48 -6.17
C VAL A 69 -12.12 -12.01 -6.58
N ARG A 70 -13.03 -11.88 -5.61
CA ARG A 70 -14.35 -11.27 -5.79
C ARG A 70 -14.40 -9.98 -4.96
N ILE A 71 -14.69 -8.86 -5.62
CA ILE A 71 -14.73 -7.55 -4.98
C ILE A 71 -16.19 -7.09 -4.84
N SER A 72 -16.57 -6.76 -3.61
CA SER A 72 -17.78 -6.03 -3.29
C SER A 72 -17.42 -4.60 -2.90
N TYR A 73 -18.24 -3.64 -3.28
CA TYR A 73 -17.99 -2.23 -3.05
C TYR A 73 -18.97 -1.65 -2.03
N SER A 74 -18.45 -0.87 -1.08
CA SER A 74 -19.20 -0.10 -0.08
C SER A 74 -19.01 1.40 -0.35
N PRO A 75 -19.82 2.04 -1.21
CA PRO A 75 -19.68 3.46 -1.49
C PRO A 75 -20.06 4.30 -0.28
N GLU A 76 -19.31 5.37 -0.04
CA GLU A 76 -19.52 6.37 1.00
C GLU A 76 -19.93 7.69 0.32
N GLU A 77 -21.09 8.24 0.63
CA GLU A 77 -21.54 9.55 0.11
C GLU A 77 -20.69 10.69 0.68
N GLU A 78 -20.29 10.58 1.94
CA GLU A 78 -19.34 11.44 2.63
C GLU A 78 -18.19 10.59 3.18
N LEU A 79 -17.00 11.16 3.39
CA LEU A 79 -15.86 10.46 3.93
C LEU A 79 -16.11 10.03 5.38
N LEU A 80 -16.42 8.76 5.60
CA LEU A 80 -16.77 8.20 6.91
C LEU A 80 -15.55 7.93 7.81
N GLY A 81 -14.33 8.06 7.29
CA GLY A 81 -13.13 7.67 8.02
C GLY A 81 -13.02 6.16 8.24
N THR A 82 -11.94 5.73 8.89
CA THR A 82 -11.62 4.29 8.99
C THR A 82 -12.68 3.48 9.76
N GLY A 83 -13.20 4.03 10.87
CA GLY A 83 -14.22 3.35 11.69
C GLY A 83 -15.60 3.38 11.08
N GLY A 84 -15.99 4.52 10.52
CA GLY A 84 -17.29 4.67 9.85
C GLY A 84 -17.39 3.82 8.60
N GLY A 85 -16.33 3.75 7.79
CA GLY A 85 -16.27 2.90 6.60
C GLY A 85 -16.37 1.41 6.92
N VAL A 86 -15.65 0.92 7.96
CA VAL A 86 -15.79 -0.47 8.42
C VAL A 86 -17.19 -0.76 8.94
N ARG A 87 -17.75 0.15 9.76
CA ARG A 87 -19.12 0.02 10.28
C ARG A 87 -20.15 -0.04 9.14
N GLN A 88 -20.08 0.85 8.14
CA GLN A 88 -21.00 0.85 7.01
C GLN A 88 -20.91 -0.44 6.20
N ALA A 89 -19.71 -0.95 6.02
CA ALA A 89 -19.45 -2.17 5.26
C ALA A 89 -19.81 -3.45 6.04
N SER A 90 -20.16 -3.38 7.35
CA SER A 90 -20.43 -4.58 8.17
C SER A 90 -21.56 -5.46 7.65
N ARG A 91 -22.47 -4.92 6.83
CA ARG A 91 -23.52 -5.68 6.13
C ARG A 91 -23.00 -6.82 5.24
N PHE A 92 -21.71 -6.79 4.86
CA PHE A 92 -21.12 -7.82 3.98
C PHE A 92 -20.63 -9.05 4.73
N TRP A 93 -20.42 -8.99 6.07
CA TRP A 93 -19.91 -10.12 6.88
C TRP A 93 -20.71 -10.38 8.16
N GLY A 94 -21.71 -9.54 8.50
CA GLY A 94 -22.61 -9.76 9.64
C GLY A 94 -21.89 -9.80 10.98
N GLU A 95 -22.01 -10.90 11.70
CA GLU A 95 -21.45 -11.10 13.05
C GLU A 95 -20.11 -11.85 13.05
N GLU A 96 -19.40 -11.89 11.94
CA GLU A 96 -18.07 -12.50 11.84
C GLU A 96 -16.96 -11.49 12.15
N ASP A 97 -15.83 -11.98 12.67
CA ASP A 97 -14.61 -11.20 12.81
C ASP A 97 -14.09 -10.81 11.44
N ILE A 98 -13.61 -9.57 11.30
CA ILE A 98 -13.17 -9.03 10.03
C ILE A 98 -11.68 -8.66 10.05
N LEU A 99 -10.94 -9.15 9.06
CA LEU A 99 -9.62 -8.65 8.74
C LEU A 99 -9.75 -7.34 7.96
N VAL A 100 -9.20 -6.26 8.52
CA VAL A 100 -9.16 -4.93 7.90
C VAL A 100 -7.73 -4.57 7.57
N ILE A 101 -7.47 -4.18 6.31
CA ILE A 101 -6.15 -3.77 5.82
C ILE A 101 -6.25 -2.39 5.16
N ASN A 102 -5.28 -1.51 5.39
CA ASN A 102 -5.18 -0.25 4.67
C ASN A 102 -4.72 -0.50 3.23
N GLY A 103 -5.42 0.07 2.24
CA GLY A 103 -5.20 -0.19 0.82
C GLY A 103 -3.95 0.45 0.20
N ASP A 104 -3.19 1.20 0.98
CA ASP A 104 -1.95 1.86 0.57
C ASP A 104 -0.68 1.16 1.08
N ASN A 105 -0.81 -0.08 1.52
CA ASN A 105 0.28 -0.85 2.10
C ASN A 105 0.82 -1.94 1.17
N LEU A 106 2.11 -2.13 1.24
CA LEU A 106 2.82 -3.31 0.78
C LEU A 106 3.23 -4.11 2.01
N LEU A 107 2.70 -5.32 2.17
CA LEU A 107 2.83 -6.12 3.39
C LEU A 107 3.34 -7.53 3.11
N GLU A 108 4.23 -8.00 3.97
CA GLU A 108 4.49 -9.42 4.18
C GLU A 108 4.00 -9.79 5.59
N LEU A 109 2.90 -10.50 5.66
CA LEU A 109 2.22 -10.82 6.91
C LEU A 109 1.67 -12.24 6.85
N ASN A 110 1.94 -13.03 7.88
CA ASN A 110 1.28 -14.31 8.04
C ASN A 110 -0.15 -14.08 8.58
N ILE A 111 -1.12 -14.05 7.65
CA ILE A 111 -2.53 -13.79 7.95
C ILE A 111 -3.13 -14.89 8.82
N GLU A 112 -2.80 -16.15 8.56
CA GLU A 112 -3.29 -17.28 9.34
C GLU A 112 -2.87 -17.16 10.82
N ARG A 113 -1.58 -16.89 11.08
CA ARG A 113 -1.08 -16.69 12.45
C ARG A 113 -1.73 -15.48 13.13
N LEU A 114 -1.99 -14.41 12.40
CA LEU A 114 -2.68 -13.25 12.95
C LEU A 114 -4.10 -13.60 13.38
N ILE A 115 -4.85 -14.34 12.54
CA ILE A 115 -6.23 -14.77 12.83
C ILE A 115 -6.25 -15.74 14.01
N LEU A 116 -5.39 -16.76 14.00
CA LEU A 116 -5.29 -17.73 15.11
C LEU A 116 -4.92 -17.05 16.43
N TYR A 117 -4.00 -16.10 16.40
CA TYR A 117 -3.63 -15.30 17.57
C TYR A 117 -4.82 -14.48 18.11
N HIS A 118 -5.58 -13.85 17.20
CA HIS A 118 -6.79 -13.10 17.55
C HIS A 118 -7.80 -14.00 18.26
N GLN A 119 -8.14 -15.13 17.67
CA GLN A 119 -9.09 -16.11 18.22
C GLN A 119 -8.64 -16.63 19.60
N ALA A 120 -7.36 -16.97 19.75
CA ALA A 120 -6.82 -17.46 21.01
C ALA A 120 -6.80 -16.42 22.12
N SER A 121 -6.66 -15.14 21.76
CA SER A 121 -6.57 -14.03 22.74
C SER A 121 -7.92 -13.54 23.23
N SER A 122 -9.02 -13.89 22.57
CA SER A 122 -10.39 -13.36 22.82
C SER A 122 -10.44 -11.83 22.85
N ALA A 123 -9.53 -11.16 22.16
CA ALA A 123 -9.45 -9.70 22.09
C ALA A 123 -10.56 -9.12 21.20
N ALA A 124 -11.02 -7.91 21.50
CA ALA A 124 -11.94 -7.19 20.64
C ALA A 124 -11.25 -6.69 19.35
N VAL A 125 -9.94 -6.44 19.44
CA VAL A 125 -9.08 -6.00 18.32
C VAL A 125 -7.70 -6.63 18.44
N THR A 126 -7.14 -7.10 17.33
CA THR A 126 -5.74 -7.49 17.23
C THR A 126 -5.05 -6.68 16.13
N MET A 127 -4.07 -5.87 16.50
CA MET A 127 -3.32 -5.01 15.59
C MET A 127 -2.01 -5.69 15.18
N ALA A 128 -1.72 -5.76 13.88
CA ALA A 128 -0.40 -6.19 13.41
C ALA A 128 0.60 -5.04 13.58
N LEU A 129 1.68 -5.31 14.29
CA LEU A 129 2.66 -4.33 14.74
C LEU A 129 4.07 -4.72 14.32
N LYS A 130 4.89 -3.71 14.04
CA LYS A 130 6.31 -3.87 13.73
C LYS A 130 7.17 -3.06 14.70
N PRO A 131 8.30 -3.60 15.22
CA PRO A 131 9.21 -2.83 16.03
C PRO A 131 9.65 -1.55 15.33
N MET A 132 9.63 -0.43 16.03
CA MET A 132 10.04 0.87 15.49
C MET A 132 11.54 1.09 15.63
N GLY A 133 12.16 1.63 14.57
CA GLY A 133 13.51 2.18 14.66
C GLY A 133 13.54 3.52 15.42
N ALA A 134 14.72 3.93 15.84
CA ALA A 134 14.93 5.14 16.66
C ALA A 134 14.43 6.45 16.01
N HIS A 135 14.39 6.51 14.69
CA HIS A 135 14.01 7.69 13.90
C HIS A 135 12.69 7.52 13.15
N SER A 136 11.83 6.63 13.64
CA SER A 136 10.52 6.42 13.02
C SER A 136 9.60 7.63 13.26
N ASP A 137 8.89 8.05 12.21
CA ASP A 137 7.89 9.12 12.24
C ASP A 137 6.45 8.62 12.46
N TYR A 138 6.30 7.31 12.73
CA TYR A 138 5.01 6.71 13.06
C TYR A 138 4.59 6.99 14.50
N THR A 139 3.29 7.03 14.75
CA THR A 139 2.75 7.08 16.11
C THR A 139 3.09 5.78 16.85
N PRO A 140 3.83 5.84 17.97
CA PRO A 140 4.22 4.64 18.69
C PRO A 140 3.04 4.00 19.41
N ILE A 141 3.01 2.68 19.37
CA ILE A 141 2.13 1.81 20.15
C ILE A 141 2.98 1.07 21.18
N TYR A 142 2.53 1.05 22.43
CA TYR A 142 3.25 0.39 23.51
C TYR A 142 2.48 -0.82 23.99
N LEU A 143 3.22 -1.89 24.27
CA LEU A 143 2.70 -3.16 24.75
C LEU A 143 3.19 -3.44 26.18
N ASP A 144 2.40 -4.20 26.94
CA ASP A 144 2.87 -4.87 28.15
C ASP A 144 3.50 -6.24 27.84
N GLN A 145 3.84 -6.99 28.90
CA GLN A 145 4.48 -8.31 28.78
C GLN A 145 3.57 -9.36 28.12
N ASP A 146 2.24 -9.19 28.23
CA ASP A 146 1.24 -10.07 27.64
C ASP A 146 0.78 -9.64 26.26
N SER A 147 1.51 -8.69 25.64
CA SER A 147 1.20 -8.09 24.34
C SER A 147 -0.13 -7.32 24.31
N ASN A 148 -0.65 -6.87 25.46
CA ASN A 148 -1.78 -5.95 25.47
C ASN A 148 -1.31 -4.57 25.03
N VAL A 149 -2.08 -3.89 24.19
CA VAL A 149 -1.83 -2.50 23.87
C VAL A 149 -2.18 -1.64 25.09
N VAL A 150 -1.18 -0.98 25.66
CA VAL A 150 -1.34 -0.12 26.85
C VAL A 150 -1.36 1.36 26.51
N ALA A 151 -0.85 1.77 25.35
CA ALA A 151 -0.93 3.14 24.89
C ALA A 151 -0.75 3.25 23.36
N ILE A 152 -1.43 4.21 22.77
CA ILE A 152 -1.29 4.69 21.39
C ILE A 152 -1.04 6.19 21.47
N GLU A 153 0.22 6.64 21.56
CA GLU A 153 0.51 8.04 21.87
C GLU A 153 1.89 8.54 21.43
N GLY A 154 1.96 9.89 21.29
CA GLY A 154 3.13 10.63 20.82
C GLY A 154 4.24 10.95 21.84
N LYS A 155 4.15 10.58 23.13
CA LYS A 155 5.26 10.78 24.07
C LYS A 155 6.19 9.59 24.08
N LYS A 156 7.47 9.82 23.78
CA LYS A 156 8.51 8.79 23.94
C LYS A 156 8.50 8.24 25.37
N ARG A 157 8.30 6.94 25.49
CA ARG A 157 8.56 6.19 26.72
C ARG A 157 9.98 5.66 26.69
N SER A 158 10.49 5.19 27.82
CA SER A 158 11.80 4.55 27.93
C SER A 158 11.87 3.21 27.14
N THR A 159 10.73 2.59 26.88
CA THR A 159 10.63 1.35 26.07
C THR A 159 10.44 1.67 24.59
N PRO A 160 11.06 0.89 23.68
CA PRO A 160 10.79 1.00 22.25
C PRO A 160 9.31 0.81 21.93
N GLY A 161 8.78 1.64 21.04
CA GLY A 161 7.42 1.51 20.56
C GLY A 161 7.32 0.62 19.33
N TYR A 162 6.09 0.31 18.94
CA TYR A 162 5.75 -0.43 17.73
C TYR A 162 4.97 0.47 16.77
N ALA A 163 5.18 0.30 15.48
CA ALA A 163 4.36 0.94 14.45
C ALA A 163 3.20 0.01 14.06
N PHE A 164 2.01 0.57 13.91
CA PHE A 164 0.88 -0.13 13.29
C PHE A 164 1.09 -0.24 11.78
N ILE A 165 1.08 -1.46 11.27
CA ILE A 165 1.37 -1.70 9.85
C ILE A 165 0.11 -1.68 8.97
N GLY A 166 -1.02 -1.21 9.49
CA GLY A 166 -2.24 -1.06 8.72
C GLY A 166 -3.01 -2.36 8.48
N ALA A 167 -2.76 -3.42 9.25
CA ALA A 167 -3.52 -4.68 9.21
C ALA A 167 -4.00 -5.05 10.62
N GLN A 168 -5.25 -5.46 10.75
CA GLN A 168 -5.87 -5.77 12.03
C GLN A 168 -7.09 -6.68 11.89
N VAL A 169 -7.40 -7.44 12.95
CA VAL A 169 -8.65 -8.19 13.07
C VAL A 169 -9.53 -7.51 14.10
N ILE A 170 -10.81 -7.36 13.78
CA ILE A 170 -11.79 -6.62 14.57
C ILE A 170 -13.04 -7.47 14.76
N THR A 171 -13.53 -7.56 16.00
CA THR A 171 -14.80 -8.24 16.30
C THR A 171 -16.02 -7.34 16.00
N PRO A 172 -17.19 -7.91 15.69
CA PRO A 172 -18.44 -7.16 15.56
C PRO A 172 -18.82 -6.42 16.86
N ALA A 173 -18.52 -7.01 18.01
CA ALA A 173 -18.77 -6.38 19.33
C ALA A 173 -18.02 -5.06 19.49
N PHE A 174 -16.79 -4.96 18.98
CA PHE A 174 -16.06 -3.70 18.95
C PHE A 174 -16.71 -2.68 18.01
N LEU A 175 -17.13 -3.09 16.81
CA LEU A 175 -17.77 -2.18 15.86
C LEU A 175 -19.04 -1.54 16.43
N LYS A 176 -19.79 -2.26 17.25
CA LYS A 176 -21.00 -1.75 17.95
C LYS A 176 -20.67 -0.66 18.98
N GLN A 177 -19.41 -0.50 19.39
CA GLN A 177 -18.96 0.56 20.32
C GLN A 177 -18.56 1.86 19.61
N LEU A 178 -18.41 1.85 18.30
CA LEU A 178 -18.16 3.06 17.51
C LEU A 178 -19.42 3.96 17.46
N PRO A 179 -19.27 5.26 17.17
CA PRO A 179 -20.42 6.14 16.90
C PRO A 179 -21.39 5.51 15.92
N ARG A 180 -22.68 5.54 16.20
CA ARG A 180 -23.70 4.83 15.39
C ARG A 180 -23.89 5.39 13.99
N ALA A 181 -23.56 6.66 13.78
CA ALA A 181 -23.71 7.34 12.50
C ALA A 181 -22.54 8.33 12.27
N GLY A 182 -22.36 8.79 11.04
CA GLY A 182 -21.37 9.76 10.62
C GLY A 182 -19.93 9.25 10.65
N PRO A 183 -18.97 10.14 10.45
CA PRO A 183 -17.53 9.81 10.43
C PRO A 183 -17.03 9.28 11.78
N ALA A 184 -16.17 8.27 11.73
CA ALA A 184 -15.49 7.71 12.90
C ALA A 184 -14.09 7.19 12.54
N CYS A 185 -13.13 7.39 13.43
CA CYS A 185 -11.77 6.89 13.30
C CYS A 185 -11.56 5.69 14.24
N LEU A 186 -11.11 4.55 13.72
CA LEU A 186 -10.82 3.35 14.52
C LEU A 186 -9.90 3.66 15.71
N ILE A 187 -8.84 4.44 15.48
CA ILE A 187 -7.87 4.78 16.52
C ILE A 187 -8.46 5.77 17.53
N LYS A 188 -8.99 6.90 17.05
CA LYS A 188 -9.44 8.01 17.91
C LYS A 188 -10.71 7.66 18.66
N ASP A 189 -11.73 7.19 17.94
CA ASP A 189 -13.08 7.00 18.45
C ASP A 189 -13.32 5.58 18.96
N GLY A 190 -12.43 4.63 18.61
CA GLY A 190 -12.45 3.25 19.05
C GLY A 190 -11.33 2.92 20.04
N TYR A 191 -10.11 2.69 19.57
CA TYR A 191 -9.02 2.10 20.38
C TYR A 191 -8.63 2.98 21.57
N ARG A 192 -8.42 4.29 21.38
CA ARG A 192 -8.09 5.19 22.48
C ARG A 192 -9.22 5.26 23.51
N LYS A 193 -10.47 5.11 23.09
CA LYS A 193 -11.63 5.08 23.99
C LYS A 193 -11.66 3.79 24.82
N LEU A 194 -11.40 2.63 24.20
CA LEU A 194 -11.24 1.37 24.91
C LEU A 194 -10.12 1.44 25.95
N LEU A 195 -8.94 1.91 25.58
CA LEU A 195 -7.79 2.04 26.47
C LEU A 195 -8.06 2.96 27.68
N ARG A 196 -8.88 4.00 27.50
CA ARG A 196 -9.27 4.89 28.60
C ARG A 196 -10.27 4.26 29.56
N SER A 197 -11.10 3.38 29.11
CA SER A 197 -12.16 2.77 29.93
C SER A 197 -11.60 1.89 31.05
N ARG A 198 -10.39 1.35 30.92
CA ARG A 198 -9.68 0.46 31.85
C ARG A 198 -10.54 -0.71 32.40
N LYS A 199 -11.68 -0.99 31.76
CA LYS A 199 -12.65 -1.99 32.25
C LYS A 199 -12.18 -3.40 32.01
N ASP A 200 -11.33 -3.60 31.00
CA ASP A 200 -10.84 -4.92 30.63
C ASP A 200 -9.46 -4.79 29.95
N PRO A 201 -8.37 -5.02 30.68
CA PRO A 201 -7.05 -5.10 30.07
C PRO A 201 -7.01 -6.33 29.14
N GLY A 202 -6.62 -6.11 27.87
CA GLY A 202 -6.55 -7.20 26.87
C GLY A 202 -7.56 -7.06 25.73
N GLN A 203 -8.42 -6.05 25.77
CA GLN A 203 -9.34 -5.76 24.66
C GLN A 203 -8.63 -5.47 23.34
N ILE A 204 -7.40 -4.94 23.37
CA ILE A 204 -6.58 -4.71 22.19
C ILE A 204 -5.25 -5.43 22.35
N LYS A 205 -4.96 -6.37 21.46
CA LYS A 205 -3.70 -7.12 21.39
C LYS A 205 -2.81 -6.63 20.28
N GLY A 206 -1.50 -6.71 20.50
CA GLY A 206 -0.46 -6.48 19.50
C GLY A 206 0.08 -7.80 18.97
N PHE A 207 -0.08 -8.07 17.68
CA PHE A 207 0.59 -9.17 16.98
C PHE A 207 1.87 -8.65 16.34
N ILE A 208 3.03 -9.05 16.88
CA ILE A 208 4.34 -8.55 16.42
C ILE A 208 4.77 -9.33 15.17
N THR A 209 5.14 -8.60 14.11
CA THR A 209 5.71 -9.16 12.88
C THR A 209 7.00 -8.45 12.51
N THR A 210 7.90 -9.16 11.81
CA THR A 210 9.17 -8.64 11.28
C THR A 210 9.17 -8.59 9.75
N GLY A 211 8.10 -9.05 9.10
CA GLY A 211 7.96 -9.08 7.65
C GLY A 211 8.13 -7.70 7.01
N TYR A 212 8.27 -7.69 5.69
CA TYR A 212 8.35 -6.45 4.93
C TYR A 212 7.08 -5.61 5.12
N TRP A 213 7.27 -4.31 5.25
CA TRP A 213 6.18 -3.36 5.30
C TRP A 213 6.63 -2.00 4.75
N ARG A 214 5.80 -1.45 3.87
CA ARG A 214 5.92 -0.10 3.33
C ARG A 214 4.53 0.48 3.06
N GLU A 215 4.24 1.65 3.60
CA GLU A 215 3.06 2.41 3.23
C GLU A 215 3.43 3.49 2.20
N ILE A 216 2.59 3.74 1.22
CA ILE A 216 2.85 4.75 0.17
C ILE A 216 2.12 6.07 0.46
N SER A 217 2.33 6.65 1.61
CA SER A 217 1.56 7.81 2.10
C SER A 217 2.19 9.17 1.81
N THR A 218 3.43 9.21 1.31
CA THR A 218 4.15 10.43 0.89
C THR A 218 4.95 10.14 -0.38
N PHE A 219 5.38 11.19 -1.10
CA PHE A 219 6.24 11.03 -2.29
C PHE A 219 7.52 10.24 -1.96
N GLN A 220 8.15 10.52 -0.84
CA GLN A 220 9.37 9.82 -0.43
C GLN A 220 9.08 8.33 -0.19
N ARG A 221 8.02 7.99 0.55
CA ARG A 221 7.65 6.60 0.81
C ARG A 221 7.23 5.86 -0.45
N TYR A 222 6.55 6.54 -1.38
CA TYR A 222 6.21 5.99 -2.68
C TYR A 222 7.46 5.71 -3.54
N ARG A 223 8.43 6.64 -3.56
CA ARG A 223 9.74 6.40 -4.22
C ARG A 223 10.47 5.23 -3.57
N ASP A 224 10.51 5.19 -2.24
CA ASP A 224 11.17 4.10 -1.51
C ASP A 224 10.53 2.74 -1.79
N ALA A 225 9.20 2.66 -1.93
CA ALA A 225 8.52 1.44 -2.35
C ALA A 225 8.99 0.95 -3.71
N ASN A 226 9.12 1.85 -4.70
CA ASN A 226 9.63 1.53 -6.02
C ASN A 226 11.15 1.24 -6.03
N ARG A 227 11.93 1.88 -5.17
CA ARG A 227 13.35 1.55 -4.98
C ARG A 227 13.54 0.18 -4.32
N ASP A 228 12.69 -0.18 -3.35
CA ASP A 228 12.68 -1.51 -2.75
C ASP A 228 12.34 -2.58 -3.79
N PHE A 229 11.40 -2.27 -4.68
CA PHE A 229 11.07 -3.10 -5.83
C PHE A 229 12.28 -3.30 -6.75
N LEU A 230 12.90 -2.22 -7.23
CA LEU A 230 14.07 -2.27 -8.09
C LEU A 230 15.32 -2.86 -7.42
N GLY A 231 15.44 -2.72 -6.11
CA GLY A 231 16.57 -3.23 -5.31
C GLY A 231 16.42 -4.64 -4.78
N GLY A 232 15.32 -5.33 -5.08
CA GLY A 232 15.08 -6.71 -4.62
C GLY A 232 14.81 -6.84 -3.13
N ARG A 233 14.44 -5.77 -2.45
CA ARG A 233 14.13 -5.79 -1.01
C ARG A 233 12.66 -6.05 -0.71
N SER A 234 11.79 -5.89 -1.71
CA SER A 234 10.38 -6.20 -1.58
C SER A 234 10.14 -7.69 -1.77
N PRO A 235 9.42 -8.39 -0.87
CA PRO A 235 9.12 -9.82 -1.00
C PRO A 235 8.14 -10.12 -2.12
N PHE A 236 7.37 -9.14 -2.55
CA PHE A 236 6.46 -9.23 -3.72
C PHE A 236 7.21 -9.32 -5.04
N TYR A 237 8.48 -9.56 -4.93
CA TYR A 237 9.41 -9.63 -5.98
C TYR A 237 9.05 -10.77 -6.89
N PHE A 238 8.64 -10.42 -7.99
CA PHE A 238 8.47 -11.13 -9.21
C PHE A 238 9.09 -12.52 -9.21
N TYR A 239 8.28 -13.51 -8.94
CA TYR A 239 8.63 -14.91 -9.09
C TYR A 239 9.08 -15.26 -10.52
N ARG A 240 8.71 -14.45 -11.53
CA ARG A 240 9.00 -14.75 -12.93
C ARG A 240 10.36 -14.31 -13.46
N TRP A 241 10.96 -13.24 -12.94
CA TRP A 241 12.20 -12.68 -13.49
C TRP A 241 13.24 -12.30 -12.43
N ARG A 242 13.03 -12.82 -11.23
CA ARG A 242 13.90 -12.57 -10.08
C ARG A 242 15.37 -12.87 -10.40
N GLU A 243 15.66 -14.01 -11.01
CA GLU A 243 17.04 -14.44 -11.28
C GLU A 243 17.74 -13.55 -12.32
N GLU A 244 17.08 -13.24 -13.42
CA GLU A 244 17.67 -12.42 -14.48
C GLU A 244 17.84 -10.97 -14.05
N PHE A 245 16.82 -10.39 -13.41
CA PHE A 245 16.88 -9.03 -12.90
C PHE A 245 17.91 -8.89 -11.76
N THR A 246 17.97 -9.84 -10.83
CA THR A 246 18.94 -9.82 -9.72
C THR A 246 20.37 -9.90 -10.23
N ARG A 247 20.60 -10.64 -11.32
CA ARG A 247 21.93 -10.80 -11.91
C ARG A 247 22.39 -9.61 -12.74
N ARG A 248 21.48 -8.96 -13.48
CA ARG A 248 21.80 -7.89 -14.43
C ARG A 248 21.32 -6.51 -14.01
N GLY A 249 20.37 -6.43 -13.08
CA GLY A 249 19.70 -5.19 -12.71
C GLY A 249 18.89 -4.56 -13.85
N LEU A 250 18.59 -5.33 -14.91
CA LEU A 250 17.88 -4.88 -16.10
C LEU A 250 16.71 -5.81 -16.40
N HIS A 251 15.52 -5.24 -16.51
CA HIS A 251 14.35 -5.89 -17.08
C HIS A 251 13.84 -5.10 -18.28
N VAL A 252 13.55 -5.82 -19.34
CA VAL A 252 12.91 -5.30 -20.54
C VAL A 252 11.68 -6.16 -20.80
N GLY A 253 10.50 -5.55 -20.71
CA GLY A 253 9.23 -6.19 -20.96
C GLY A 253 9.07 -6.67 -22.40
N LYS A 254 7.98 -7.38 -22.67
CA LYS A 254 7.65 -7.86 -24.01
C LYS A 254 7.35 -6.70 -24.94
N ASP A 255 7.57 -6.91 -26.24
CA ASP A 255 7.22 -5.97 -27.31
C ASP A 255 7.83 -4.56 -27.16
N CYS A 256 8.92 -4.43 -26.39
CA CYS A 256 9.65 -3.18 -26.27
C CYS A 256 10.46 -2.88 -27.55
N ARG A 257 10.44 -1.63 -28.00
CA ARG A 257 11.27 -1.13 -29.11
C ARG A 257 12.33 -0.17 -28.56
N ILE A 258 13.60 -0.56 -28.73
CA ILE A 258 14.74 0.17 -28.17
C ILE A 258 15.60 0.67 -29.33
N GLY A 259 15.71 1.99 -29.46
CA GLY A 259 16.52 2.64 -30.49
C GLY A 259 18.02 2.40 -30.31
N PRO A 260 18.81 2.55 -31.40
CA PRO A 260 20.25 2.34 -31.35
C PRO A 260 20.96 3.30 -30.41
N ARG A 261 22.11 2.88 -29.88
CA ARG A 261 22.94 3.68 -28.94
C ARG A 261 22.21 4.03 -27.63
N THR A 262 21.21 3.26 -27.23
CA THR A 262 20.61 3.35 -25.90
C THR A 262 21.58 2.76 -24.88
N ASN A 263 21.83 3.53 -23.80
CA ASN A 263 22.72 3.11 -22.71
C ASN A 263 21.92 2.84 -21.43
N PHE A 264 22.15 1.70 -20.80
CA PHE A 264 21.50 1.27 -19.57
C PHE A 264 22.46 1.33 -18.37
N ARG A 265 22.05 1.99 -17.29
CA ARG A 265 22.76 2.01 -16.01
C ARG A 265 21.83 1.42 -14.94
N ALA A 266 22.03 0.16 -14.65
CA ALA A 266 21.20 -0.61 -13.71
C ALA A 266 21.05 0.04 -12.29
N PRO A 267 19.98 -0.22 -11.55
CA PRO A 267 18.81 -1.00 -11.96
C PRO A 267 17.83 -0.21 -12.85
N VAL A 268 17.33 -0.87 -13.89
CA VAL A 268 16.34 -0.33 -14.84
C VAL A 268 15.24 -1.35 -15.10
N TYR A 269 14.01 -0.92 -15.00
CA TYR A 269 12.83 -1.69 -15.35
C TYR A 269 12.06 -1.00 -16.47
N LEU A 270 11.81 -1.71 -17.56
CA LEU A 270 10.90 -1.33 -18.64
C LEU A 270 9.73 -2.31 -18.67
N GLY A 271 8.51 -1.80 -18.51
CA GLY A 271 7.28 -2.57 -18.69
C GLY A 271 7.03 -2.95 -20.14
N ASP A 272 6.01 -3.79 -20.38
CA ASP A 272 5.66 -4.27 -21.71
C ASP A 272 5.30 -3.13 -22.68
N GLY A 273 5.67 -3.26 -23.95
CA GLY A 273 5.30 -2.33 -25.02
C GLY A 273 5.94 -0.94 -24.93
N CYS A 274 7.04 -0.79 -24.19
CA CYS A 274 7.73 0.50 -24.09
C CYS A 274 8.51 0.83 -25.38
N GLU A 275 8.57 2.11 -25.73
CA GLU A 275 9.37 2.62 -26.83
C GLU A 275 10.46 3.56 -26.30
N VAL A 276 11.71 3.32 -26.70
CA VAL A 276 12.86 4.14 -26.30
C VAL A 276 13.57 4.65 -27.53
N GLY A 277 13.66 5.96 -27.68
CA GLY A 277 14.32 6.63 -28.79
C GLY A 277 15.86 6.48 -28.75
N ALA A 278 16.47 6.62 -29.91
CA ALA A 278 17.92 6.46 -30.11
C ALA A 278 18.75 7.42 -29.24
N GLY A 279 19.95 6.99 -28.82
CA GLY A 279 20.90 7.80 -28.06
C GLY A 279 20.45 8.16 -26.65
N THR A 280 19.46 7.49 -26.09
CA THR A 280 18.92 7.74 -24.76
C THR A 280 19.76 7.02 -23.68
N THR A 281 20.00 7.69 -22.56
CA THR A 281 20.62 7.10 -21.37
C THR A 281 19.53 6.86 -20.31
N LEU A 282 19.31 5.58 -20.02
CA LEU A 282 18.43 5.09 -18.97
C LEU A 282 19.28 4.83 -17.73
N GLY A 283 19.24 5.77 -16.78
CA GLY A 283 20.08 5.75 -15.58
C GLY A 283 19.53 4.87 -14.47
N SER A 284 20.31 4.75 -13.40
CA SER A 284 19.99 3.91 -12.25
C SER A 284 18.68 4.31 -11.56
N MET A 285 18.03 3.34 -10.92
CA MET A 285 16.76 3.50 -10.21
C MET A 285 15.63 4.04 -11.11
N LEU A 286 15.57 3.51 -12.34
CA LEU A 286 14.57 3.89 -13.33
C LEU A 286 13.49 2.80 -13.44
N LEU A 287 12.24 3.21 -13.28
CA LEU A 287 11.06 2.41 -13.53
C LEU A 287 10.23 3.04 -14.63
N VAL A 288 9.97 2.29 -15.69
CA VAL A 288 9.12 2.73 -16.82
C VAL A 288 7.91 1.79 -16.90
N GLY A 289 6.74 2.33 -16.63
CA GLY A 289 5.48 1.61 -16.76
C GLY A 289 5.17 1.23 -18.20
N ALA A 290 4.36 0.19 -18.37
CA ALA A 290 4.01 -0.38 -19.68
C ALA A 290 3.47 0.68 -20.66
N ARG A 291 3.68 0.45 -21.97
CA ARG A 291 3.21 1.29 -23.10
C ARG A 291 3.67 2.75 -23.05
N SER A 292 4.71 3.03 -22.28
CA SER A 292 5.30 4.37 -22.21
C SER A 292 6.27 4.61 -23.36
N SER A 293 6.38 5.87 -23.82
CA SER A 293 7.31 6.26 -24.88
C SER A 293 8.33 7.29 -24.39
N ILE A 294 9.61 7.04 -24.67
CA ILE A 294 10.73 7.91 -24.34
C ILE A 294 11.36 8.36 -25.64
N GLY A 295 11.39 9.68 -25.88
CA GLY A 295 11.98 10.26 -27.07
C GLY A 295 13.48 10.05 -27.18
N GLU A 296 14.06 10.47 -28.32
CA GLU A 296 15.51 10.37 -28.57
C GLU A 296 16.33 11.28 -27.65
N ALA A 297 17.60 10.94 -27.44
CA ALA A 297 18.61 11.73 -26.74
C ALA A 297 18.14 12.17 -25.31
N CYS A 298 17.38 11.34 -24.64
CA CYS A 298 16.95 11.59 -23.26
C CYS A 298 17.99 11.10 -22.25
N GLY A 299 18.03 11.76 -21.07
CA GLY A 299 18.79 11.33 -19.90
C GLY A 299 17.86 11.16 -18.70
N LEU A 300 17.68 9.95 -18.19
CA LEU A 300 16.76 9.67 -17.10
C LEU A 300 17.50 8.99 -15.95
N GLN A 301 17.35 9.49 -14.72
CA GLN A 301 17.98 8.94 -13.53
C GLN A 301 17.05 9.07 -12.32
N ASP A 302 16.82 7.99 -11.58
CA ASP A 302 15.95 7.97 -10.41
C ASP A 302 14.55 8.52 -10.73
N VAL A 303 13.94 7.98 -11.79
CA VAL A 303 12.65 8.41 -12.33
C VAL A 303 11.65 7.26 -12.27
N ILE A 304 10.45 7.55 -11.83
CA ILE A 304 9.30 6.66 -11.90
C ILE A 304 8.39 7.18 -13.01
N ILE A 305 8.21 6.41 -14.06
CA ILE A 305 7.32 6.72 -15.17
C ILE A 305 6.13 5.78 -15.09
N TRP A 306 4.93 6.34 -14.93
CA TRP A 306 3.70 5.57 -14.91
C TRP A 306 3.36 4.98 -16.28
N PRO A 307 2.55 3.93 -16.37
CA PRO A 307 2.07 3.40 -17.64
C PRO A 307 1.48 4.49 -18.54
N ASP A 308 1.56 4.30 -19.87
CA ASP A 308 0.98 5.18 -20.87
C ASP A 308 1.53 6.62 -20.90
N SER A 309 2.70 6.86 -20.28
CA SER A 309 3.33 8.18 -20.19
C SER A 309 4.25 8.46 -21.38
N LYS A 310 4.44 9.76 -21.70
CA LYS A 310 5.28 10.20 -22.82
C LYS A 310 6.39 11.15 -22.36
N ILE A 311 7.64 10.84 -22.71
CA ILE A 311 8.82 11.68 -22.48
C ILE A 311 9.25 12.29 -23.81
N ARG A 312 9.33 13.61 -23.87
CA ARG A 312 9.74 14.33 -25.07
C ARG A 312 11.23 14.13 -25.37
N LYS A 313 11.59 14.14 -26.64
CA LYS A 313 12.99 14.13 -27.12
C LYS A 313 13.85 15.15 -26.37
N GLY A 314 15.09 14.78 -26.04
CA GLY A 314 16.07 15.63 -25.37
C GLY A 314 15.75 15.93 -23.89
N SER A 315 14.77 15.24 -23.27
CA SER A 315 14.45 15.47 -21.86
C SER A 315 15.53 14.90 -20.94
N HIS A 316 15.96 15.71 -19.96
CA HIS A 316 16.85 15.29 -18.89
C HIS A 316 16.08 15.37 -17.56
N LEU A 317 15.79 14.20 -16.95
CA LEU A 317 14.97 14.10 -15.74
C LEU A 317 15.75 13.37 -14.65
N LYS A 318 15.67 13.92 -13.43
CA LYS A 318 16.24 13.32 -12.22
C LYS A 318 15.29 13.53 -11.05
N GLU A 319 15.06 12.48 -10.28
CA GLU A 319 14.22 12.53 -9.08
C GLU A 319 12.79 13.04 -9.37
N VAL A 320 12.17 12.46 -10.40
CA VAL A 320 10.87 12.89 -10.92
C VAL A 320 9.91 11.69 -11.02
N ILE A 321 8.65 11.91 -10.68
CA ILE A 321 7.55 11.03 -11.05
C ILE A 321 6.90 11.63 -12.29
N VAL A 322 6.77 10.83 -13.35
CA VAL A 322 6.07 11.20 -14.59
C VAL A 322 4.82 10.36 -14.71
N THR A 323 3.71 11.02 -14.95
CA THR A 323 2.41 10.38 -15.16
C THR A 323 1.82 10.83 -16.49
N PRO A 324 0.77 10.18 -16.99
CA PRO A 324 0.02 10.69 -18.15
C PRO A 324 -0.54 12.11 -17.94
N PHE A 325 -0.73 12.52 -16.69
CA PHE A 325 -1.34 13.81 -16.31
C PHE A 325 -0.30 14.91 -16.08
N GLY A 326 0.96 14.55 -15.81
CA GLY A 326 2.00 15.56 -15.54
C GLY A 326 3.29 15.02 -14.94
N LYS A 327 4.15 15.95 -14.49
CA LYS A 327 5.45 15.66 -13.89
C LYS A 327 5.55 16.28 -12.50
N ILE A 328 6.05 15.54 -11.55
CA ILE A 328 6.22 15.98 -10.17
C ILE A 328 7.65 15.76 -9.74
N LYS A 329 8.33 16.84 -9.33
CA LYS A 329 9.64 16.74 -8.68
C LYS A 329 9.44 16.24 -7.25
N THR A 330 10.29 15.31 -6.83
CA THR A 330 10.20 14.64 -5.54
C THR A 330 11.44 14.80 -4.67
N GLY A 331 12.42 15.57 -5.13
CA GLY A 331 13.65 15.95 -4.42
C GLY A 331 13.72 17.44 -4.21
#